data_991e5d5d5d77d14f7a6cf4a8a7fa327a
#
_entry.id   991e5d5d5d77d14f7a6cf4a8a7fa327a
#
_cell.length_a   1.000
_cell.length_b   1.000
_cell.length_c   1.000
_cell.angle_alpha   90.00
_cell.angle_beta   90.00
_cell.angle_gamma   90.00
#
_symmetry.space_group_name_H-M   'P 1'
#
loop_
_entity.id
_entity.type
_entity.pdbx_description
1 polymer ?
#
loop_
_entity_poly.entity_id
_entity_poly.type
_entity_poly.pdbx_seq_one_letter_code
_entity_poly.pdbx_strand_id
1 'polypeptide(L)'
;IEHRPGQWSKWAPYYRTDGIGYHEFYELCEYVGADAMYVMPTGMICSGWVKQSPQWNFRHIDVDLDAYIQDALDAIEYAIGDTTTKWGAERAKNGHPAPFPLKYIEIGNEDFGPVYWERYEKIYQALSAKYPDLIYIANSVIRVVGRENDDKRKDIPNFVNPKNVKVFDEHYYNSIEWACEQHYRFDNYKRGVAELFIGELGISGKYPYNLLATGAIRMSIERNGDLNPLFAERPVMRHWDFLEHRTFLPMLINGVDSSVKTSFFYLAKMFRDNTFDVCLDAAIKDIEGL
;
A
#
# COMPACT_ATOMS: atom_id res chain seq x y z
N ILE A 1 -19.23 1.93 15.28
CA ILE A 1 -18.17 2.45 16.17
C ILE A 1 -18.39 1.98 17.62
N GLU A 2 -19.63 1.77 18.07
CA GLU A 2 -19.98 1.48 19.45
C GLU A 2 -19.43 0.14 20.00
N HIS A 3 -19.04 -0.80 19.15
CA HIS A 3 -18.52 -2.11 19.53
C HIS A 3 -17.18 -2.41 18.85
N ARG A 4 -16.10 -1.96 19.46
CA ARG A 4 -14.73 -2.26 19.05
C ARG A 4 -14.04 -3.08 20.14
N PRO A 5 -14.32 -4.41 20.22
CA PRO A 5 -13.88 -5.23 21.35
C PRO A 5 -12.37 -5.43 21.39
N GLY A 6 -11.67 -5.12 20.30
CA GLY A 6 -10.28 -5.48 20.14
C GLY A 6 -10.07 -6.98 19.99
N GLN A 7 -8.90 -7.39 19.54
CA GLN A 7 -8.55 -8.79 19.38
C GLN A 7 -7.04 -9.01 19.30
N TRP A 8 -6.60 -10.21 19.64
CA TRP A 8 -5.23 -10.60 19.35
C TRP A 8 -5.00 -10.70 17.85
N SER A 9 -3.94 -10.08 17.37
CA SER A 9 -3.54 -10.19 15.98
C SER A 9 -3.13 -11.64 15.69
N LYS A 10 -3.62 -12.16 14.55
CA LYS A 10 -3.16 -13.46 14.03
C LYS A 10 -1.80 -13.35 13.34
N TRP A 11 -1.36 -12.14 13.06
CA TRP A 11 -0.16 -11.81 12.30
C TRP A 11 1.10 -11.69 13.16
N ALA A 12 0.97 -11.12 14.34
CA ALA A 12 2.07 -10.86 15.24
C ALA A 12 1.57 -10.91 16.69
N PRO A 13 2.43 -11.14 17.68
CA PRO A 13 2.03 -11.26 19.06
C PRO A 13 1.71 -9.91 19.70
N TYR A 14 0.71 -9.21 19.17
CA TYR A 14 0.19 -7.99 19.77
C TYR A 14 -1.34 -7.96 19.77
N TYR A 15 -1.88 -7.24 20.74
CA TYR A 15 -3.31 -7.00 20.84
C TYR A 15 -3.69 -5.75 20.06
N ARG A 16 -4.71 -5.85 19.22
CA ARG A 16 -5.32 -4.70 18.53
C ARG A 16 -6.50 -4.23 19.36
N THR A 17 -6.50 -2.97 19.71
CA THR A 17 -7.61 -2.38 20.47
C THR A 17 -8.83 -2.12 19.59
N ASP A 18 -8.65 -2.09 18.27
CA ASP A 18 -9.63 -1.64 17.27
C ASP A 18 -10.17 -0.22 17.57
N GLY A 19 -9.43 0.56 18.37
CA GLY A 19 -9.76 1.94 18.72
C GLY A 19 -9.64 2.92 17.57
N ILE A 20 -8.94 2.54 16.51
CA ILE A 20 -8.79 3.30 15.26
C ILE A 20 -9.33 2.44 14.13
N GLY A 21 -10.25 2.99 13.35
CA GLY A 21 -10.78 2.38 12.14
C GLY A 21 -10.68 3.34 10.96
N TYR A 22 -11.36 3.04 9.86
CA TYR A 22 -11.28 3.88 8.66
C TYR A 22 -11.88 5.28 8.87
N HIS A 23 -12.84 5.47 9.77
CA HIS A 23 -13.36 6.80 10.13
C HIS A 23 -12.23 7.70 10.63
N GLU A 24 -11.49 7.26 11.62
CA GLU A 24 -10.37 8.01 12.22
C GLU A 24 -9.19 8.17 11.25
N PHE A 25 -8.97 7.20 10.37
CA PHE A 25 -7.97 7.35 9.30
C PHE A 25 -8.40 8.39 8.26
N TYR A 26 -9.69 8.48 7.96
CA TYR A 26 -10.20 9.51 7.05
C TYR A 26 -10.11 10.91 7.66
N GLU A 27 -10.42 11.04 8.96
CA GLU A 27 -10.21 12.31 9.71
C GLU A 27 -8.71 12.70 9.70
N LEU A 28 -7.80 11.72 9.85
CA LEU A 28 -6.36 11.97 9.75
C LEU A 28 -5.99 12.46 8.35
N CYS A 29 -6.53 11.87 7.30
CA CYS A 29 -6.28 12.30 5.92
C CYS A 29 -6.71 13.76 5.71
N GLU A 30 -7.90 14.13 6.18
CA GLU A 30 -8.36 15.53 6.14
C GLU A 30 -7.44 16.46 6.94
N TYR A 31 -7.08 16.07 8.15
CA TYR A 31 -6.22 16.86 9.03
C TYR A 31 -4.85 17.18 8.39
N VAL A 32 -4.27 16.23 7.66
CA VAL A 32 -2.98 16.41 6.99
C VAL A 32 -3.12 16.90 5.53
N GLY A 33 -4.34 17.06 5.03
CA GLY A 33 -4.61 17.48 3.64
C GLY A 33 -4.25 16.43 2.59
N ALA A 34 -4.45 15.14 2.90
CA ALA A 34 -4.17 14.02 2.02
C ALA A 34 -5.45 13.39 1.49
N ASP A 35 -5.41 12.85 0.28
CA ASP A 35 -6.44 11.95 -0.24
C ASP A 35 -6.41 10.62 0.53
N ALA A 36 -7.58 10.02 0.75
CA ALA A 36 -7.72 8.76 1.45
C ALA A 36 -7.81 7.58 0.48
N MET A 37 -7.34 6.42 0.95
CA MET A 37 -7.45 5.13 0.28
C MET A 37 -8.19 4.15 1.17
N TYR A 38 -9.10 3.37 0.57
CA TYR A 38 -9.75 2.23 1.19
C TYR A 38 -9.27 0.94 0.54
N VAL A 39 -8.77 0.01 1.34
CA VAL A 39 -8.33 -1.32 0.89
C VAL A 39 -9.39 -2.35 1.27
N MET A 40 -9.94 -3.06 0.29
CA MET A 40 -10.98 -4.06 0.50
C MET A 40 -10.44 -5.48 0.34
N PRO A 41 -10.94 -6.47 1.12
CA PRO A 41 -10.56 -7.86 0.94
C PRO A 41 -11.21 -8.46 -0.32
N THR A 42 -10.51 -9.43 -0.94
CA THR A 42 -11.02 -10.21 -2.08
C THR A 42 -11.28 -11.68 -1.75
N GLY A 43 -11.16 -12.07 -0.47
CA GLY A 43 -11.25 -13.48 -0.07
C GLY A 43 -9.99 -14.28 -0.40
N MET A 44 -8.87 -13.62 -0.59
CA MET A 44 -7.55 -14.27 -0.69
C MET A 44 -6.89 -14.31 0.68
N ILE A 45 -6.02 -15.30 0.89
CA ILE A 45 -5.21 -15.41 2.11
C ILE A 45 -3.77 -15.12 1.74
N CYS A 46 -3.18 -14.11 2.37
CA CYS A 46 -1.76 -13.81 2.21
C CYS A 46 -0.91 -15.05 2.56
N SER A 47 -0.21 -15.56 1.57
CA SER A 47 0.52 -16.84 1.65
C SER A 47 1.76 -16.78 2.52
N GLY A 48 2.29 -15.61 2.82
CA GLY A 48 3.50 -15.44 3.63
C GLY A 48 3.42 -16.04 5.03
N TRP A 49 2.23 -16.44 5.47
CA TRP A 49 1.96 -16.96 6.83
C TRP A 49 1.44 -18.38 6.87
N VAL A 50 1.13 -19.00 5.76
CA VAL A 50 0.78 -20.41 5.74
C VAL A 50 2.06 -21.23 5.73
N LYS A 51 2.69 -21.37 6.87
CA LYS A 51 3.95 -22.12 7.11
C LYS A 51 3.97 -23.58 6.62
N GLN A 52 2.90 -24.08 6.01
CA GLN A 52 2.73 -25.50 5.68
C GLN A 52 2.54 -25.79 4.20
N SER A 53 2.69 -24.81 3.31
CA SER A 53 2.67 -25.12 1.88
C SER A 53 4.09 -24.98 1.31
N PRO A 54 4.74 -26.06 0.87
CA PRO A 54 6.02 -25.99 0.16
C PRO A 54 5.89 -25.37 -1.24
N GLN A 55 4.68 -25.10 -1.67
CA GLN A 55 4.33 -24.36 -2.87
C GLN A 55 3.61 -23.08 -2.44
N TRP A 56 3.97 -21.96 -3.01
CA TRP A 56 3.31 -20.68 -2.88
C TRP A 56 1.90 -20.76 -3.48
N ASN A 57 1.07 -21.64 -2.92
CA ASN A 57 -0.30 -21.82 -3.34
C ASN A 57 -1.15 -20.77 -2.64
N PHE A 58 -1.45 -19.70 -3.39
CA PHE A 58 -2.47 -18.75 -2.99
C PHE A 58 -3.75 -19.49 -2.70
N ARG A 59 -4.11 -19.52 -1.45
CA ARG A 59 -5.39 -20.06 -1.05
C ARG A 59 -6.40 -18.93 -1.14
N HIS A 60 -7.23 -18.96 -2.16
CA HIS A 60 -8.53 -18.32 -2.05
C HIS A 60 -9.36 -19.12 -1.05
N ILE A 61 -10.13 -18.39 -0.24
CA ILE A 61 -11.22 -18.98 0.52
C ILE A 61 -12.48 -18.84 -0.30
N ASP A 62 -13.37 -19.80 -0.15
CA ASP A 62 -14.72 -19.70 -0.72
C ASP A 62 -15.47 -18.63 0.08
N VAL A 63 -15.86 -17.56 -0.59
CA VAL A 63 -16.53 -16.41 0.02
C VAL A 63 -17.74 -16.03 -0.81
N ASP A 64 -18.74 -15.47 -0.15
CA ASP A 64 -19.78 -14.74 -0.83
C ASP A 64 -19.22 -13.40 -1.32
N LEU A 65 -18.79 -13.39 -2.60
CA LEU A 65 -18.18 -12.20 -3.19
C LEU A 65 -19.17 -11.04 -3.32
N ASP A 66 -20.46 -11.32 -3.47
CA ASP A 66 -21.49 -10.29 -3.54
C ASP A 66 -21.67 -9.59 -2.19
N ALA A 67 -21.55 -10.32 -1.08
CA ALA A 67 -21.49 -9.72 0.25
C ALA A 67 -20.28 -8.80 0.42
N TYR A 68 -19.09 -9.21 -0.04
CA TYR A 68 -17.88 -8.37 0.01
C TYR A 68 -18.02 -7.10 -0.83
N ILE A 69 -18.63 -7.21 -2.01
CA ILE A 69 -18.94 -6.07 -2.87
C ILE A 69 -19.91 -5.13 -2.16
N GLN A 70 -20.96 -5.67 -1.52
CA GLN A 70 -21.90 -4.84 -0.79
C GLN A 70 -21.25 -4.13 0.40
N ASP A 71 -20.41 -4.82 1.17
CA ASP A 71 -19.65 -4.21 2.25
C ASP A 71 -18.74 -3.05 1.77
N ALA A 72 -18.11 -3.22 0.60
CA ALA A 72 -17.31 -2.18 -0.01
C ALA A 72 -18.16 -0.99 -0.49
N LEU A 73 -19.32 -1.25 -1.11
CA LEU A 73 -20.26 -0.20 -1.50
C LEU A 73 -20.77 0.58 -0.27
N ASP A 74 -21.05 -0.11 0.82
CA ASP A 74 -21.49 0.49 2.09
C ASP A 74 -20.36 1.34 2.72
N ALA A 75 -19.12 0.85 2.67
CA ALA A 75 -17.94 1.59 3.16
C ALA A 75 -17.67 2.85 2.33
N ILE A 76 -17.79 2.78 1.00
CA ILE A 76 -17.64 3.94 0.12
C ILE A 76 -18.79 4.93 0.37
N GLU A 77 -20.04 4.46 0.49
CA GLU A 77 -21.17 5.33 0.82
C GLU A 77 -20.99 6.00 2.19
N TYR A 78 -20.45 5.28 3.18
CA TYR A 78 -20.09 5.88 4.46
C TYR A 78 -19.07 7.02 4.27
N ALA A 79 -18.05 6.81 3.45
CA ALA A 79 -17.00 7.79 3.25
C ALA A 79 -17.49 9.04 2.49
N ILE A 80 -18.21 8.86 1.37
CA ILE A 80 -18.52 9.96 0.45
C ILE A 80 -20.01 10.14 0.14
N GLY A 81 -20.90 9.29 0.67
CA GLY A 81 -22.34 9.41 0.44
C GLY A 81 -22.93 10.68 1.08
N ASP A 82 -23.99 11.18 0.46
CA ASP A 82 -24.77 12.28 1.01
C ASP A 82 -25.44 11.88 2.35
N THR A 83 -25.70 12.84 3.22
CA THR A 83 -26.33 12.61 4.54
C THR A 83 -27.79 12.08 4.45
N THR A 84 -28.39 12.09 3.28
CA THR A 84 -29.69 11.46 3.01
C THR A 84 -29.58 9.96 2.72
N THR A 85 -28.38 9.45 2.42
CA THR A 85 -28.15 8.02 2.25
C THR A 85 -28.00 7.32 3.60
N LYS A 86 -28.17 6.00 3.63
CA LYS A 86 -28.07 5.21 4.85
C LYS A 86 -26.74 5.43 5.58
N TRP A 87 -25.64 5.28 4.88
CA TRP A 87 -24.31 5.30 5.49
C TRP A 87 -23.74 6.71 5.59
N GLY A 88 -24.12 7.63 4.70
CA GLY A 88 -23.81 9.06 4.86
C GLY A 88 -24.51 9.66 6.09
N ALA A 89 -25.74 9.24 6.38
CA ALA A 89 -26.43 9.60 7.63
C ALA A 89 -25.72 9.06 8.87
N GLU A 90 -25.19 7.84 8.80
CA GLU A 90 -24.44 7.24 9.91
C GLU A 90 -23.10 7.95 10.15
N ARG A 91 -22.38 8.34 9.07
CA ARG A 91 -21.20 9.20 9.19
C ARG A 91 -21.54 10.51 9.89
N ALA A 92 -22.65 11.16 9.51
CA ALA A 92 -23.09 12.41 10.12
C ALA A 92 -23.39 12.24 11.62
N LYS A 93 -24.03 11.15 12.04
CA LYS A 93 -24.24 10.83 13.47
C LYS A 93 -22.91 10.65 14.21
N ASN A 94 -21.90 10.12 13.55
CA ASN A 94 -20.56 9.96 14.10
C ASN A 94 -19.76 11.28 14.13
N GLY A 95 -20.41 12.42 13.86
CA GLY A 95 -19.84 13.75 13.99
C GLY A 95 -19.29 14.35 12.71
N HIS A 96 -19.31 13.62 11.58
CA HIS A 96 -18.73 14.07 10.31
C HIS A 96 -19.78 14.11 9.18
N PRO A 97 -20.58 15.18 9.05
CA PRO A 97 -21.62 15.28 8.01
C PRO A 97 -21.04 15.46 6.59
N ALA A 98 -19.86 16.07 6.44
CA ALA A 98 -19.21 16.26 5.13
C ALA A 98 -18.64 14.93 4.60
N PRO A 99 -18.52 14.75 3.27
CA PRO A 99 -17.77 13.64 2.69
C PRO A 99 -16.30 13.68 3.09
N PHE A 100 -15.70 12.51 3.30
CA PHE A 100 -14.26 12.36 3.48
C PHE A 100 -13.50 12.43 2.14
N PRO A 101 -12.19 12.70 2.13
CA PRO A 101 -11.39 12.82 0.92
C PRO A 101 -11.01 11.45 0.31
N LEU A 102 -11.97 10.52 0.21
CA LEU A 102 -11.75 9.20 -0.38
C LEU A 102 -11.56 9.34 -1.89
N LYS A 103 -10.44 8.85 -2.37
CA LYS A 103 -10.09 8.92 -3.80
C LYS A 103 -9.68 7.58 -4.37
N TYR A 104 -9.07 6.72 -3.58
CA TYR A 104 -8.49 5.47 -4.01
C TYR A 104 -9.20 4.27 -3.39
N ILE A 105 -9.45 3.25 -4.19
CA ILE A 105 -9.92 1.93 -3.75
C ILE A 105 -8.91 0.89 -4.20
N GLU A 106 -8.25 0.25 -3.26
CA GLU A 106 -7.42 -0.89 -3.56
C GLU A 106 -8.21 -2.19 -3.39
N ILE A 107 -8.24 -2.99 -4.45
CA ILE A 107 -8.97 -4.24 -4.51
C ILE A 107 -8.02 -5.39 -4.16
N GLY A 108 -8.02 -5.83 -2.91
CA GLY A 108 -7.14 -6.84 -2.36
C GLY A 108 -5.86 -6.25 -1.72
N ASN A 109 -4.99 -7.13 -1.25
CA ASN A 109 -3.65 -6.82 -0.76
C ASN A 109 -2.74 -8.03 -0.93
N GLU A 110 -1.67 -7.88 -1.71
CA GLU A 110 -0.74 -8.97 -2.05
C GLU A 110 -1.43 -10.17 -2.72
N ASP A 111 -2.54 -9.91 -3.38
CA ASP A 111 -3.33 -10.90 -4.08
C ASP A 111 -2.86 -11.05 -5.52
N PHE A 112 -2.95 -12.26 -6.08
CA PHE A 112 -2.59 -12.54 -7.47
C PHE A 112 -3.15 -13.88 -7.97
N GLY A 113 -2.89 -14.17 -9.24
CA GLY A 113 -3.33 -15.40 -9.89
C GLY A 113 -4.74 -15.30 -10.49
N PRO A 114 -5.18 -16.34 -11.19
CA PRO A 114 -6.42 -16.29 -11.96
C PRO A 114 -7.67 -15.94 -11.13
N VAL A 115 -7.79 -16.55 -9.95
CA VAL A 115 -8.94 -16.32 -9.06
C VAL A 115 -8.99 -14.86 -8.58
N TYR A 116 -7.82 -14.26 -8.26
CA TYR A 116 -7.77 -12.84 -7.91
C TYR A 116 -8.29 -11.98 -9.06
N TRP A 117 -7.81 -12.19 -10.27
CA TRP A 117 -8.18 -11.38 -11.41
C TRP A 117 -9.64 -11.51 -11.81
N GLU A 118 -10.23 -12.70 -11.69
CA GLU A 118 -11.65 -12.91 -11.88
C GLU A 118 -12.49 -12.13 -10.85
N ARG A 119 -12.05 -12.14 -9.58
CA ARG A 119 -12.70 -11.39 -8.49
C ARG A 119 -12.48 -9.88 -8.67
N TYR A 120 -11.27 -9.46 -9.03
CA TYR A 120 -10.95 -8.07 -9.32
C TYR A 120 -11.90 -7.47 -10.35
N GLU A 121 -12.05 -8.13 -11.49
CA GLU A 121 -12.90 -7.65 -12.57
C GLU A 121 -14.37 -7.54 -12.13
N LYS A 122 -14.90 -8.53 -11.42
CA LYS A 122 -16.26 -8.50 -10.89
C LYS A 122 -16.48 -7.37 -9.89
N ILE A 123 -15.53 -7.19 -8.94
CA ILE A 123 -15.56 -6.12 -7.95
C ILE A 123 -15.46 -4.76 -8.64
N TYR A 124 -14.47 -4.58 -9.52
CA TYR A 124 -14.27 -3.36 -10.27
C TYR A 124 -15.54 -2.93 -11.01
N GLN A 125 -16.16 -3.84 -11.74
CA GLN A 125 -17.39 -3.55 -12.49
C GLN A 125 -18.52 -3.08 -11.56
N ALA A 126 -18.69 -3.71 -10.42
CA ALA A 126 -19.74 -3.35 -9.46
C ALA A 126 -19.50 -1.97 -8.82
N LEU A 127 -18.26 -1.71 -8.37
CA LEU A 127 -17.92 -0.46 -7.69
C LEU A 127 -17.86 0.72 -8.67
N SER A 128 -17.22 0.56 -9.82
CA SER A 128 -17.06 1.62 -10.82
C SER A 128 -18.36 2.02 -11.50
N ALA A 129 -19.33 1.13 -11.56
CA ALA A 129 -20.68 1.46 -12.04
C ALA A 129 -21.38 2.50 -11.15
N LYS A 130 -21.12 2.49 -9.83
CA LYS A 130 -21.71 3.44 -8.88
C LYS A 130 -20.77 4.63 -8.59
N TYR A 131 -19.47 4.40 -8.60
CA TYR A 131 -18.44 5.38 -8.24
C TYR A 131 -17.34 5.48 -9.31
N PRO A 132 -17.66 5.99 -10.53
CA PRO A 132 -16.73 5.99 -11.67
C PRO A 132 -15.53 6.93 -11.50
N ASP A 133 -15.63 7.91 -10.61
CA ASP A 133 -14.59 8.93 -10.40
C ASP A 133 -13.49 8.47 -9.42
N LEU A 134 -13.71 7.36 -8.71
CA LEU A 134 -12.69 6.78 -7.84
C LEU A 134 -11.60 6.07 -8.65
N ILE A 135 -10.39 6.07 -8.13
CA ILE A 135 -9.25 5.38 -8.74
C ILE A 135 -9.12 4.00 -8.12
N TYR A 136 -9.22 2.99 -8.98
CA TYR A 136 -9.13 1.59 -8.55
C TYR A 136 -7.72 1.06 -8.76
N ILE A 137 -7.17 0.45 -7.70
CA ILE A 137 -5.83 -0.10 -7.64
C ILE A 137 -5.92 -1.62 -7.66
N ALA A 138 -5.20 -2.25 -8.57
CA ALA A 138 -4.95 -3.69 -8.56
C ALA A 138 -3.60 -3.94 -7.91
N ASN A 139 -3.40 -5.15 -7.37
CA ASN A 139 -2.15 -5.49 -6.70
C ASN A 139 -1.52 -6.78 -7.22
N SER A 140 -0.29 -7.02 -6.79
CA SER A 140 0.47 -8.21 -7.14
C SER A 140 1.10 -8.85 -5.91
N VAL A 141 1.66 -10.03 -6.13
CA VAL A 141 2.44 -10.73 -5.13
C VAL A 141 3.70 -9.96 -4.71
N ILE A 142 4.08 -10.05 -3.44
CA ILE A 142 5.31 -9.47 -2.90
C ILE A 142 6.55 -9.88 -3.70
N ARG A 143 6.65 -11.18 -4.01
CA ARG A 143 7.85 -11.76 -4.60
C ARG A 143 7.52 -12.94 -5.50
N VAL A 144 8.04 -12.88 -6.72
CA VAL A 144 8.08 -14.05 -7.61
C VAL A 144 9.53 -14.47 -7.75
N VAL A 145 9.88 -15.64 -7.22
CA VAL A 145 11.26 -16.16 -7.27
C VAL A 145 11.74 -16.23 -8.73
N GLY A 146 12.91 -15.65 -8.99
CA GLY A 146 13.49 -15.56 -10.34
C GLY A 146 12.91 -14.47 -11.24
N ARG A 147 11.97 -13.67 -10.73
CA ARG A 147 11.34 -12.55 -11.45
C ARG A 147 11.31 -11.25 -10.61
N GLU A 148 12.24 -11.14 -9.69
CA GLU A 148 12.30 -10.00 -8.75
C GLU A 148 12.53 -8.66 -9.47
N ASN A 149 13.12 -8.70 -10.67
CA ASN A 149 13.44 -7.52 -11.47
C ASN A 149 12.44 -7.26 -12.60
N ASP A 150 11.40 -8.08 -12.72
CA ASP A 150 10.40 -7.93 -13.77
C ASP A 150 9.40 -6.80 -13.45
N ASP A 151 8.93 -6.16 -14.51
CA ASP A 151 7.72 -5.33 -14.47
C ASP A 151 6.51 -6.23 -14.26
N LYS A 152 5.94 -6.22 -13.05
CA LYS A 152 4.85 -7.11 -12.66
C LYS A 152 3.53 -6.80 -13.34
N ARG A 153 3.38 -5.61 -13.95
CA ARG A 153 2.19 -5.27 -14.75
C ARG A 153 2.00 -6.19 -15.96
N LYS A 154 3.04 -6.93 -16.35
CA LYS A 154 2.94 -8.02 -17.36
C LYS A 154 2.03 -9.17 -16.92
N ASP A 155 1.77 -9.30 -15.62
CA ASP A 155 0.95 -10.38 -15.06
C ASP A 155 -0.56 -10.04 -15.10
N ILE A 156 -0.93 -8.83 -15.55
CA ILE A 156 -2.32 -8.47 -15.83
C ILE A 156 -2.84 -9.35 -16.98
N PRO A 157 -3.84 -10.20 -16.74
CA PRO A 157 -4.31 -11.12 -17.77
C PRO A 157 -4.98 -10.41 -18.95
N ASN A 158 -4.92 -11.01 -20.13
CA ASN A 158 -5.52 -10.46 -21.34
C ASN A 158 -7.05 -10.31 -21.27
N PHE A 159 -7.73 -11.02 -20.35
CA PHE A 159 -9.17 -10.89 -20.17
C PHE A 159 -9.55 -9.66 -19.34
N VAL A 160 -8.62 -9.09 -18.58
CA VAL A 160 -8.81 -7.84 -17.85
C VAL A 160 -8.65 -6.68 -18.84
N ASN A 161 -9.65 -5.80 -18.89
CA ASN A 161 -9.51 -4.60 -19.70
C ASN A 161 -8.40 -3.71 -19.06
N PRO A 162 -7.31 -3.42 -19.77
CA PRO A 162 -6.22 -2.60 -19.22
C PRO A 162 -6.65 -1.23 -18.72
N LYS A 163 -7.78 -0.69 -19.24
CA LYS A 163 -8.35 0.59 -18.79
C LYS A 163 -8.95 0.51 -17.40
N ASN A 164 -9.25 -0.71 -16.91
CA ASN A 164 -9.80 -0.95 -15.58
C ASN A 164 -8.72 -0.93 -14.50
N VAL A 165 -7.44 -1.02 -14.89
CA VAL A 165 -6.29 -0.98 -13.98
C VAL A 165 -5.55 0.32 -14.23
N LYS A 166 -5.91 1.38 -13.52
CA LYS A 166 -5.22 2.68 -13.62
C LYS A 166 -3.93 2.71 -12.82
N VAL A 167 -3.94 2.09 -11.64
CA VAL A 167 -2.80 2.00 -10.73
C VAL A 167 -2.60 0.54 -10.35
N PHE A 168 -1.35 0.14 -10.27
CA PHE A 168 -0.96 -1.23 -9.94
C PHE A 168 0.01 -1.21 -8.76
N ASP A 169 -0.35 -1.88 -7.67
CA ASP A 169 0.46 -1.93 -6.47
C ASP A 169 1.54 -3.00 -6.55
N GLU A 170 2.77 -2.62 -6.23
CA GLU A 170 3.92 -3.51 -6.11
C GLU A 170 4.57 -3.39 -4.73
N HIS A 171 4.83 -4.51 -4.07
CA HIS A 171 5.52 -4.57 -2.79
C HIS A 171 6.96 -5.07 -2.95
N TYR A 172 7.89 -4.50 -2.18
CA TYR A 172 9.30 -4.86 -2.19
C TYR A 172 9.85 -5.07 -0.79
N TYR A 173 10.21 -6.31 -0.49
CA TYR A 173 10.90 -6.70 0.75
C TYR A 173 12.21 -7.41 0.38
N ASN A 174 13.29 -6.64 0.26
CA ASN A 174 14.54 -7.13 -0.32
C ASN A 174 15.77 -6.73 0.51
N SER A 175 16.95 -7.18 0.07
CA SER A 175 18.22 -6.90 0.71
C SER A 175 18.76 -5.52 0.34
N ILE A 176 19.82 -5.10 1.03
CA ILE A 176 20.59 -3.88 0.75
C ILE A 176 21.14 -3.91 -0.68
N GLU A 177 21.76 -5.03 -1.06
CA GLU A 177 22.38 -5.22 -2.36
C GLU A 177 21.36 -5.04 -3.48
N TRP A 178 20.21 -5.69 -3.33
CA TRP A 178 19.12 -5.55 -4.29
C TRP A 178 18.69 -4.09 -4.45
N ALA A 179 18.47 -3.37 -3.36
CA ALA A 179 18.02 -1.98 -3.42
C ALA A 179 19.05 -1.06 -4.11
N CYS A 180 20.33 -1.29 -3.87
CA CYS A 180 21.41 -0.56 -4.54
C CYS A 180 21.47 -0.87 -6.04
N GLU A 181 21.25 -2.13 -6.44
CA GLU A 181 21.22 -2.54 -7.85
C GLU A 181 19.97 -2.02 -8.59
N GLN A 182 18.88 -1.73 -7.86
CA GLN A 182 17.62 -1.31 -8.43
C GLN A 182 17.42 0.21 -8.54
N HIS A 183 18.46 1.00 -8.37
CA HIS A 183 18.34 2.48 -8.41
C HIS A 183 17.92 3.06 -9.79
N TYR A 184 17.91 2.25 -10.83
CA TYR A 184 17.38 2.57 -12.17
C TYR A 184 16.15 1.72 -12.54
N ARG A 185 15.53 1.04 -11.58
CA ARG A 185 14.48 0.04 -11.83
C ARG A 185 13.37 0.53 -12.75
N PHE A 186 12.84 1.70 -12.47
CA PHE A 186 11.64 2.21 -13.13
C PHE A 186 11.92 2.98 -14.42
N ASP A 187 13.18 3.25 -14.74
CA ASP A 187 13.54 4.07 -15.91
C ASP A 187 13.09 3.44 -17.24
N ASN A 188 13.11 2.11 -17.30
CA ASN A 188 12.76 1.35 -18.50
C ASN A 188 11.32 0.80 -18.48
N TYR A 189 10.52 1.12 -17.47
CA TYR A 189 9.14 0.70 -17.42
C TYR A 189 8.33 1.44 -18.49
N LYS A 190 7.49 0.68 -19.21
CA LYS A 190 6.64 1.24 -20.27
C LYS A 190 5.63 2.21 -19.67
N ARG A 191 5.60 3.46 -20.19
CA ARG A 191 4.56 4.46 -19.89
C ARG A 191 3.30 4.15 -20.70
N GLY A 192 2.15 4.67 -20.25
CA GLY A 192 0.85 4.44 -20.90
C GLY A 192 0.23 3.06 -20.61
N VAL A 193 0.79 2.34 -19.65
CA VAL A 193 0.17 1.20 -18.97
C VAL A 193 -0.30 1.72 -17.60
N ALA A 194 -0.70 0.84 -16.66
CA ALA A 194 -1.00 1.26 -15.29
C ALA A 194 0.17 2.05 -14.67
N GLU A 195 -0.14 3.11 -13.95
CA GLU A 195 0.78 3.77 -13.03
C GLU A 195 1.13 2.82 -11.87
N LEU A 196 2.19 3.11 -11.13
CA LEU A 196 2.61 2.28 -10.01
C LEU A 196 2.27 2.94 -8.67
N PHE A 197 1.81 2.14 -7.77
CA PHE A 197 1.84 2.37 -6.35
C PHE A 197 2.88 1.42 -5.73
N ILE A 198 3.87 1.96 -5.04
CA ILE A 198 4.75 1.12 -4.24
C ILE A 198 4.15 1.10 -2.84
N GLY A 199 3.22 0.17 -2.62
CA GLY A 199 2.38 0.13 -1.40
C GLY A 199 3.13 -0.33 -0.17
N GLU A 200 4.16 -1.16 -0.35
CA GLU A 200 5.03 -1.55 0.75
C GLU A 200 6.49 -1.64 0.28
N LEU A 201 7.35 -0.84 0.90
CA LEU A 201 8.79 -0.93 0.73
C LEU A 201 9.46 -1.20 2.07
N GLY A 202 10.26 -2.27 2.16
CA GLY A 202 11.09 -2.57 3.31
C GLY A 202 12.42 -3.17 2.89
N ILE A 203 13.53 -2.48 3.21
CA ILE A 203 14.88 -2.97 2.94
C ILE A 203 15.45 -3.58 4.21
N SER A 204 15.63 -4.90 4.16
CA SER A 204 16.21 -5.68 5.26
C SER A 204 17.72 -5.58 5.28
N GLY A 205 18.29 -5.53 6.46
CA GLY A 205 19.74 -5.54 6.62
C GLY A 205 20.22 -4.71 7.79
N LYS A 206 21.54 -4.61 7.92
CA LYS A 206 22.16 -3.95 9.05
C LYS A 206 22.10 -2.42 8.90
N TYR A 207 21.66 -1.75 9.95
CA TYR A 207 21.76 -0.29 10.05
C TYR A 207 23.24 0.15 10.14
N PRO A 208 23.68 1.25 9.50
CA PRO A 208 22.87 2.20 8.72
C PRO A 208 22.73 1.87 7.21
N TYR A 209 23.28 0.77 6.74
CA TYR A 209 23.33 0.44 5.31
C TYR A 209 21.94 0.25 4.69
N ASN A 210 20.99 -0.33 5.43
CA ASN A 210 19.61 -0.45 4.97
C ASN A 210 18.93 0.93 4.81
N LEU A 211 19.28 1.92 5.61
CA LEU A 211 18.82 3.30 5.45
C LEU A 211 19.32 3.91 4.13
N LEU A 212 20.61 3.77 3.84
CA LEU A 212 21.21 4.28 2.60
C LEU A 212 20.64 3.59 1.37
N ALA A 213 20.45 2.27 1.43
CA ALA A 213 19.84 1.49 0.37
C ALA A 213 18.35 1.88 0.13
N THR A 214 17.62 2.19 1.19
CA THR A 214 16.26 2.76 1.07
C THR A 214 16.30 4.11 0.37
N GLY A 215 17.29 4.96 0.66
CA GLY A 215 17.49 6.22 -0.07
C GLY A 215 17.77 6.00 -1.56
N ALA A 216 18.57 5.00 -1.90
CA ALA A 216 18.89 4.67 -3.30
C ALA A 216 17.64 4.27 -4.11
N ILE A 217 16.79 3.39 -3.57
CA ILE A 217 15.55 3.00 -4.27
C ILE A 217 14.54 4.15 -4.32
N ARG A 218 14.47 5.00 -3.27
CA ARG A 218 13.64 6.21 -3.29
C ARG A 218 14.03 7.17 -4.40
N MET A 219 15.32 7.34 -4.69
CA MET A 219 15.74 8.17 -5.84
C MET A 219 15.22 7.64 -7.16
N SER A 220 15.11 6.31 -7.33
CA SER A 220 14.48 5.74 -8.52
C SER A 220 12.98 6.04 -8.60
N ILE A 221 12.28 6.01 -7.46
CA ILE A 221 10.85 6.34 -7.38
C ILE A 221 10.64 7.82 -7.73
N GLU A 222 11.39 8.72 -7.09
CA GLU A 222 11.30 10.18 -7.33
C GLU A 222 11.60 10.55 -8.79
N ARG A 223 12.67 9.97 -9.36
CA ARG A 223 13.04 10.21 -10.77
C ARG A 223 11.94 9.77 -11.75
N ASN A 224 11.13 8.81 -11.35
CA ASN A 224 10.03 8.26 -12.14
C ASN A 224 8.65 8.61 -11.53
N GLY A 225 8.49 9.82 -11.01
CA GLY A 225 7.25 10.30 -10.40
C GLY A 225 6.06 10.33 -11.36
N ASP A 226 6.32 10.40 -12.67
CA ASP A 226 5.32 10.25 -13.71
C ASP A 226 4.70 8.84 -13.78
N LEU A 227 5.44 7.86 -13.30
CA LEU A 227 5.04 6.45 -13.24
C LEU A 227 4.59 6.05 -11.83
N ASN A 228 5.22 6.61 -10.80
CA ASN A 228 5.04 6.26 -9.40
C ASN A 228 4.36 7.41 -8.62
N PRO A 229 3.06 7.67 -8.83
CA PRO A 229 2.38 8.78 -8.14
C PRO A 229 2.18 8.52 -6.66
N LEU A 230 2.26 7.27 -6.22
CA LEU A 230 2.02 6.85 -4.84
C LEU A 230 3.17 5.98 -4.32
N PHE A 231 3.54 6.22 -3.07
CA PHE A 231 4.59 5.48 -2.40
C PHE A 231 4.34 5.35 -0.90
N ALA A 232 4.51 4.16 -0.36
CA ALA A 232 4.46 3.89 1.07
C ALA A 232 5.66 3.05 1.52
N GLU A 233 6.27 3.47 2.62
CA GLU A 233 7.40 2.79 3.25
C GLU A 233 6.98 2.18 4.58
N ARG A 234 7.48 1.00 4.87
CA ARG A 234 7.10 0.22 6.05
C ARG A 234 8.29 -0.07 6.95
N PRO A 235 8.09 -0.05 8.27
CA PRO A 235 6.92 0.44 9.01
C PRO A 235 7.01 1.93 9.33
N VAL A 236 5.88 2.62 9.38
CA VAL A 236 5.86 4.03 9.80
C VAL A 236 6.05 4.15 11.32
N MET A 237 5.27 3.40 12.08
CA MET A 237 5.29 3.44 13.54
C MET A 237 5.44 2.06 14.15
N ARG A 238 6.11 1.99 15.29
CA ARG A 238 6.22 0.76 16.08
C ARG A 238 6.36 1.09 17.55
N HIS A 239 5.70 0.33 18.40
CA HIS A 239 5.91 0.41 19.83
C HIS A 239 7.29 -0.19 20.20
N TRP A 240 8.00 0.41 21.15
CA TRP A 240 9.36 0.03 21.49
C TRP A 240 9.50 -1.41 22.01
N ASP A 241 8.48 -1.96 22.68
CA ASP A 241 8.48 -3.34 23.15
C ASP A 241 8.54 -4.38 22.00
N PHE A 242 8.30 -3.95 20.76
CA PHE A 242 8.29 -4.81 19.59
C PHE A 242 9.49 -4.61 18.64
N LEU A 243 10.49 -3.82 19.03
CA LEU A 243 11.65 -3.54 18.18
C LEU A 243 12.52 -4.77 17.94
N GLU A 244 12.66 -5.64 18.95
CA GLU A 244 13.56 -6.79 18.88
C GLU A 244 13.12 -7.88 17.89
N HIS A 245 11.84 -7.90 17.50
CA HIS A 245 11.27 -8.99 16.71
C HIS A 245 11.23 -8.74 15.20
N ARG A 246 11.80 -7.62 14.69
CA ARG A 246 11.65 -7.27 13.28
C ARG A 246 12.89 -6.63 12.68
N THR A 247 13.13 -6.96 11.41
CA THR A 247 14.31 -6.54 10.63
C THR A 247 14.26 -5.09 10.15
N PHE A 248 13.10 -4.41 10.29
CA PHE A 248 12.90 -3.06 9.76
C PHE A 248 12.77 -2.05 10.89
N LEU A 249 13.62 -1.02 10.86
CA LEU A 249 13.50 0.11 11.79
C LEU A 249 12.33 1.01 11.34
N PRO A 250 11.41 1.38 12.25
CA PRO A 250 10.30 2.27 11.89
C PRO A 250 10.77 3.72 11.74
N MET A 251 9.94 4.57 11.14
CA MET A 251 10.16 6.02 11.15
C MET A 251 9.99 6.60 12.55
N LEU A 252 8.98 6.11 13.29
CA LEU A 252 8.67 6.52 14.64
C LEU A 252 8.67 5.34 15.58
N ILE A 253 9.35 5.48 16.72
CA ILE A 253 9.27 4.54 17.84
C ILE A 253 8.39 5.18 18.90
N ASN A 254 7.27 4.52 19.22
CA ASN A 254 6.32 5.01 20.19
C ASN A 254 6.49 4.31 21.53
N GLY A 255 6.55 5.08 22.60
CA GLY A 255 6.34 4.64 23.98
C GLY A 255 4.92 4.97 24.43
N VAL A 256 4.70 4.88 25.73
CA VAL A 256 3.39 5.21 26.35
C VAL A 256 3.09 6.71 26.22
N ASP A 257 4.10 7.56 26.52
CA ASP A 257 3.91 9.01 26.64
C ASP A 257 4.77 9.80 25.65
N SER A 258 5.51 9.12 24.77
CA SER A 258 6.49 9.78 23.91
C SER A 258 6.70 9.03 22.60
N SER A 259 7.14 9.78 21.60
CA SER A 259 7.56 9.23 20.31
C SER A 259 8.95 9.71 19.96
N VAL A 260 9.78 8.82 19.43
CA VAL A 260 11.14 9.14 18.97
C VAL A 260 11.20 9.01 17.44
N LYS A 261 11.68 10.05 16.78
CA LYS A 261 11.98 10.07 15.36
C LYS A 261 13.28 9.33 15.10
N THR A 262 13.25 8.35 14.22
CA THR A 262 14.45 7.62 13.80
C THR A 262 15.10 8.28 12.59
N SER A 263 16.25 7.76 12.17
CA SER A 263 16.90 8.18 10.92
C SER A 263 16.05 7.96 9.67
N PHE A 264 15.18 6.94 9.66
CA PHE A 264 14.21 6.75 8.57
C PHE A 264 13.18 7.88 8.48
N PHE A 265 12.76 8.44 9.62
CA PHE A 265 11.94 9.65 9.62
C PHE A 265 12.66 10.82 8.95
N TYR A 266 13.93 11.02 9.27
CA TYR A 266 14.71 12.12 8.69
C TYR A 266 15.01 11.89 7.21
N LEU A 267 15.23 10.64 6.78
CA LEU A 267 15.32 10.31 5.36
C LEU A 267 14.03 10.66 4.64
N ALA A 268 12.88 10.22 5.15
CA ALA A 268 11.57 10.53 4.56
C ALA A 268 11.31 12.05 4.52
N LYS A 269 11.65 12.76 5.61
CA LYS A 269 11.54 14.23 5.68
C LYS A 269 12.43 14.92 4.65
N MET A 270 13.65 14.45 4.45
CA MET A 270 14.56 15.02 3.45
C MET A 270 14.00 14.93 2.05
N PHE A 271 13.44 13.78 1.65
CA PHE A 271 12.75 13.64 0.37
C PHE A 271 11.51 14.53 0.29
N ARG A 272 10.69 14.58 1.34
CA ARG A 272 9.47 15.40 1.38
C ARG A 272 9.73 16.90 1.30
N ASP A 273 10.78 17.37 1.96
CA ASP A 273 11.12 18.80 2.00
C ASP A 273 11.83 19.27 0.71
N ASN A 274 12.31 18.34 -0.11
CA ASN A 274 13.04 18.60 -1.35
C ASN A 274 12.38 17.92 -2.54
N THR A 275 11.07 18.07 -2.67
CA THR A 275 10.33 17.64 -3.88
C THR A 275 10.65 18.55 -5.05
N PHE A 276 10.76 17.98 -6.25
CA PHE A 276 11.16 18.68 -7.47
C PHE A 276 10.11 18.53 -8.56
N ASP A 277 9.94 19.55 -9.37
CA ASP A 277 9.06 19.51 -10.54
C ASP A 277 9.76 18.91 -11.77
N VAL A 278 11.09 18.88 -11.76
CA VAL A 278 11.90 18.43 -12.90
C VAL A 278 13.07 17.58 -12.42
N CYS A 279 13.25 16.42 -13.06
CA CYS A 279 14.44 15.62 -12.92
C CYS A 279 15.45 16.00 -14.02
N LEU A 280 16.67 16.37 -13.60
CA LEU A 280 17.75 16.64 -14.54
C LEU A 280 18.46 15.33 -14.90
N ASP A 281 18.78 15.18 -16.19
CA ASP A 281 19.65 14.09 -16.63
C ASP A 281 21.07 14.33 -16.12
N ALA A 282 21.55 13.41 -15.27
CA ALA A 282 22.87 13.53 -14.64
C ALA A 282 23.61 12.18 -14.76
N ALA A 283 24.82 12.23 -15.27
CA ALA A 283 25.72 11.09 -15.31
C ALA A 283 26.88 11.30 -14.33
N ILE A 284 27.06 10.37 -13.41
CA ILE A 284 28.25 10.29 -12.57
C ILE A 284 29.26 9.45 -13.31
N LYS A 285 30.38 10.06 -13.73
CA LYS A 285 31.53 9.35 -14.28
C LYS A 285 32.44 8.92 -13.14
N ASP A 286 33.05 7.75 -13.29
CA ASP A 286 33.91 7.07 -12.32
C ASP A 286 34.59 8.01 -11.34
N ILE A 287 34.26 7.86 -10.05
CA ILE A 287 34.98 8.49 -8.97
C ILE A 287 36.10 7.52 -8.60
N GLU A 288 37.34 7.84 -9.02
CA GLU A 288 38.50 7.06 -8.61
C GLU A 288 38.58 7.01 -7.08
N GLY A 289 38.47 5.81 -6.51
CA GLY A 289 38.67 5.56 -5.08
C GLY A 289 37.41 5.28 -4.27
N LEU A 290 36.27 5.02 -4.90
CA LEU A 290 35.08 4.43 -4.25
C LEU A 290 34.93 2.96 -4.57
#